data_dbe26c6297267d4c161ff56295c05aa5
#
_entry.id   dbe26c6297267d4c161ff56295c05aa5
#
_cell.length_a   1.000
_cell.length_b   1.000
_cell.length_c   1.000
_cell.angle_alpha   90.00
_cell.angle_beta   90.00
_cell.angle_gamma   90.00
#
_symmetry.space_group_name_H-M   'P 1'
#
loop_
_entity.id
_entity.type
_entity.pdbx_description
1 polymer ?
#
loop_
_entity_poly.entity_id
_entity_poly.type
_entity_poly.pdbx_seq_one_letter_code
_entity_poly.pdbx_strand_id
1 'polypeptide(L)'
;MVDATANDIVEDDARARSNVVRLVAAQALTGANAAVIFATGSIIGAQLAPQMSLATVPLSMYVLGLAAGTLPTGWIARAFGRRVAFMVGTGCGALTGVLGAVAILYGSFLLFCVATFIGGLYAAVSQSYRFAAADGASAAYRPKAVSWVMAGGVFAGVLGPQLVQWTMDVWQPYLFAFSYVVQAVIALIAMAVLWGVDAPKPKPAERAGGRPLLEIVRQPRFIAAALCGAIAYPMMNLVMTSAPLAMQMCGLSVGDSNFGLQWHIVAMYAPSFVTGSLIIKFGAPRVVAAGLILEALGAGIGLTGVTAPHFWATLFVIGVGWNLAFVGASALVLETHQPNERTKVQAVNDFIIFGLMALGSFASGQLLADYGWATVNLAVFPPVLLGLIVLAITGWSKIRKRAALAATELSDRGV
;
A
#
# COMPACT_ATOMS: atom_id res chain seq x y z
N MET A 1 39.14 -1.55 -7.48
CA MET A 1 38.13 -0.59 -6.99
C MET A 1 38.45 0.74 -7.68
N VAL A 2 37.66 1.16 -8.65
CA VAL A 2 37.81 2.50 -9.25
C VAL A 2 37.19 3.46 -8.25
N ASP A 3 37.99 4.33 -7.67
CA ASP A 3 37.53 5.43 -6.82
C ASP A 3 36.66 6.34 -7.71
N ALA A 4 35.35 6.34 -7.48
CA ALA A 4 34.46 7.29 -8.10
C ALA A 4 34.87 8.69 -7.61
N THR A 5 35.19 9.57 -8.55
CA THR A 5 35.55 10.95 -8.22
C THR A 5 34.35 11.68 -7.62
N ALA A 6 34.56 12.73 -6.82
CA ALA A 6 33.48 13.53 -6.25
C ALA A 6 32.54 14.08 -7.33
N ASN A 7 33.04 14.33 -8.55
CA ASN A 7 32.27 14.76 -9.70
C ASN A 7 31.29 13.67 -10.20
N ASP A 8 31.73 12.39 -10.25
CA ASP A 8 30.86 11.26 -10.66
C ASP A 8 29.68 11.08 -9.70
N ILE A 9 29.92 11.25 -8.40
CA ILE A 9 28.89 11.17 -7.36
C ILE A 9 27.87 12.32 -7.48
N VAL A 10 28.34 13.53 -7.79
CA VAL A 10 27.47 14.72 -7.97
C VAL A 10 26.62 14.58 -9.23
N GLU A 11 27.20 14.04 -10.32
CA GLU A 11 26.48 13.83 -11.57
C GLU A 11 25.42 12.72 -11.48
N ASP A 12 25.73 11.62 -10.77
CA ASP A 12 24.78 10.55 -10.43
C ASP A 12 23.62 11.06 -9.56
N ASP A 13 23.89 11.89 -8.56
CA ASP A 13 22.84 12.46 -7.72
C ASP A 13 21.99 13.51 -8.46
N ALA A 14 22.51 14.23 -9.45
CA ALA A 14 21.72 15.13 -10.29
C ALA A 14 20.71 14.35 -11.17
N ARG A 15 21.14 13.24 -11.77
CA ARG A 15 20.27 12.33 -12.53
C ARG A 15 19.23 11.69 -11.60
N ALA A 16 19.65 11.22 -10.45
CA ALA A 16 18.78 10.63 -9.43
C ALA A 16 17.67 11.61 -9.00
N ARG A 17 18.01 12.89 -8.77
CA ARG A 17 17.03 13.93 -8.41
C ARG A 17 16.01 14.16 -9.52
N SER A 18 16.42 14.21 -10.79
CA SER A 18 15.50 14.33 -11.92
C SER A 18 14.53 13.15 -12.01
N ASN A 19 15.03 11.92 -11.81
CA ASN A 19 14.19 10.72 -11.76
C ASN A 19 13.24 10.75 -10.55
N VAL A 20 13.72 11.17 -9.38
CA VAL A 20 12.89 11.29 -8.17
C VAL A 20 11.73 12.24 -8.39
N VAL A 21 11.94 13.41 -8.98
CA VAL A 21 10.86 14.37 -9.29
C VAL A 21 9.79 13.73 -10.18
N ARG A 22 10.21 13.03 -11.25
CA ARG A 22 9.27 12.33 -12.13
C ARG A 22 8.52 11.21 -11.42
N LEU A 23 9.21 10.45 -10.58
CA LEU A 23 8.61 9.36 -9.81
C LEU A 23 7.65 9.88 -8.72
N VAL A 24 7.95 11.03 -8.09
CA VAL A 24 7.04 11.74 -7.16
C VAL A 24 5.75 12.14 -7.88
N ALA A 25 5.88 12.79 -9.05
CA ALA A 25 4.73 13.17 -9.85
C ALA A 25 3.91 11.94 -10.31
N ALA A 26 4.59 10.90 -10.78
CA ALA A 26 3.93 9.64 -11.15
C ALA A 26 3.24 8.98 -9.94
N GLN A 27 3.85 8.99 -8.75
CA GLN A 27 3.26 8.47 -7.52
C GLN A 27 1.99 9.24 -7.13
N ALA A 28 2.01 10.57 -7.25
CA ALA A 28 0.84 11.41 -7.00
C ALA A 28 -0.31 11.07 -7.97
N LEU A 29 -0.01 10.98 -9.28
CA LEU A 29 -1.00 10.69 -10.32
C LEU A 29 -1.54 9.26 -10.20
N THR A 30 -0.67 8.27 -10.04
CA THR A 30 -1.09 6.86 -9.88
C THR A 30 -1.87 6.66 -8.58
N GLY A 31 -1.43 7.28 -7.50
CA GLY A 31 -2.13 7.24 -6.22
C GLY A 31 -3.51 7.92 -6.29
N ALA A 32 -3.65 9.01 -7.05
CA ALA A 32 -4.94 9.64 -7.29
C ALA A 32 -5.90 8.68 -8.01
N ASN A 33 -5.42 7.93 -9.01
CA ASN A 33 -6.23 6.90 -9.67
C ASN A 33 -6.70 5.81 -8.71
N ALA A 34 -5.82 5.34 -7.83
CA ALA A 34 -6.19 4.39 -6.78
C ALA A 34 -7.25 4.97 -5.84
N ALA A 35 -7.07 6.22 -5.41
CA ALA A 35 -8.02 6.91 -4.53
C ALA A 35 -9.41 7.07 -5.17
N VAL A 36 -9.50 7.32 -6.48
CA VAL A 36 -10.79 7.33 -7.21
C VAL A 36 -11.47 5.97 -7.09
N ILE A 37 -10.76 4.85 -7.31
CA ILE A 37 -11.32 3.50 -7.20
C ILE A 37 -11.79 3.23 -5.77
N PHE A 38 -11.00 3.59 -4.75
CA PHE A 38 -11.40 3.39 -3.36
C PHE A 38 -12.57 4.28 -2.93
N ALA A 39 -12.66 5.50 -3.44
CA ALA A 39 -13.77 6.41 -3.14
C ALA A 39 -15.09 5.98 -3.77
N THR A 40 -15.04 5.38 -4.96
CA THR A 40 -16.26 5.13 -5.78
C THR A 40 -16.58 3.66 -5.95
N GLY A 41 -15.60 2.77 -5.80
CA GLY A 41 -15.71 1.38 -6.21
C GLY A 41 -16.79 0.58 -5.50
N SER A 42 -16.98 0.77 -4.18
CA SER A 42 -18.07 0.12 -3.43
C SER A 42 -19.43 0.72 -3.72
N ILE A 43 -19.48 2.03 -3.99
CA ILE A 43 -20.74 2.75 -4.33
C ILE A 43 -21.23 2.28 -5.71
N ILE A 44 -20.35 2.29 -6.71
CA ILE A 44 -20.68 1.78 -8.05
C ILE A 44 -20.97 0.26 -7.97
N GLY A 45 -20.19 -0.46 -7.17
CA GLY A 45 -20.44 -1.88 -6.91
C GLY A 45 -21.85 -2.13 -6.37
N ALA A 46 -22.33 -1.34 -5.40
CA ALA A 46 -23.68 -1.43 -4.87
C ALA A 46 -24.76 -1.10 -5.91
N GLN A 47 -24.48 -0.16 -6.83
CA GLN A 47 -25.40 0.21 -7.91
C GLN A 47 -25.51 -0.86 -9.01
N LEU A 48 -24.42 -1.55 -9.33
CA LEU A 48 -24.33 -2.49 -10.43
C LEU A 48 -24.49 -3.96 -10.01
N ALA A 49 -24.23 -4.28 -8.74
CA ALA A 49 -24.24 -5.67 -8.25
C ALA A 49 -25.67 -6.22 -8.17
N PRO A 50 -25.87 -7.52 -8.48
CA PRO A 50 -27.16 -8.17 -8.30
C PRO A 50 -27.57 -8.33 -6.83
N GLN A 51 -26.61 -8.24 -5.89
CA GLN A 51 -26.82 -8.35 -4.44
C GLN A 51 -25.88 -7.39 -3.70
N MET A 52 -26.37 -6.81 -2.59
CA MET A 52 -25.60 -5.85 -1.79
C MET A 52 -24.30 -6.43 -1.21
N SER A 53 -24.27 -7.71 -0.90
CA SER A 53 -23.06 -8.42 -0.44
C SER A 53 -21.90 -8.41 -1.45
N LEU A 54 -22.18 -8.19 -2.73
CA LEU A 54 -21.18 -8.09 -3.79
C LEU A 54 -20.68 -6.66 -4.04
N ALA A 55 -21.20 -5.66 -3.32
CA ALA A 55 -20.87 -4.25 -3.53
C ALA A 55 -19.37 -3.93 -3.45
N THR A 56 -18.62 -4.61 -2.60
CA THR A 56 -17.17 -4.40 -2.45
C THR A 56 -16.32 -5.28 -3.36
N VAL A 57 -16.91 -6.19 -4.14
CA VAL A 57 -16.17 -7.08 -5.05
C VAL A 57 -15.30 -6.31 -6.04
N PRO A 58 -15.70 -5.18 -6.64
CA PRO A 58 -14.82 -4.40 -7.51
C PRO A 58 -13.54 -3.94 -6.80
N LEU A 59 -13.61 -3.55 -5.52
CA LEU A 59 -12.43 -3.19 -4.73
C LEU A 59 -11.56 -4.41 -4.43
N SER A 60 -12.19 -5.56 -4.17
CA SER A 60 -11.47 -6.83 -3.96
C SER A 60 -10.76 -7.28 -5.23
N MET A 61 -11.37 -7.07 -6.41
CA MET A 61 -10.73 -7.31 -7.70
C MET A 61 -9.53 -6.39 -7.94
N TYR A 62 -9.60 -5.12 -7.51
CA TYR A 62 -8.45 -4.22 -7.55
C TYR A 62 -7.29 -4.75 -6.67
N VAL A 63 -7.58 -5.18 -5.45
CA VAL A 63 -6.56 -5.74 -4.54
C VAL A 63 -5.99 -7.04 -5.06
N LEU A 64 -6.83 -7.89 -5.65
CA LEU A 64 -6.40 -9.13 -6.31
C LEU A 64 -5.49 -8.82 -7.51
N GLY A 65 -5.83 -7.81 -8.31
CA GLY A 65 -5.01 -7.32 -9.41
C GLY A 65 -3.66 -6.80 -8.93
N LEU A 66 -3.63 -6.07 -7.79
CA LEU A 66 -2.40 -5.62 -7.15
C LEU A 66 -1.51 -6.81 -6.76
N ALA A 67 -2.07 -7.80 -6.08
CA ALA A 67 -1.33 -9.02 -5.72
C ALA A 67 -0.81 -9.77 -6.94
N ALA A 68 -1.67 -10.03 -7.92
CA ALA A 68 -1.34 -10.74 -9.17
C ALA A 68 -0.30 -9.99 -10.02
N GLY A 69 -0.33 -8.65 -10.00
CA GLY A 69 0.57 -7.80 -10.77
C GLY A 69 2.00 -7.72 -10.23
N THR A 70 2.26 -8.08 -8.97
CA THR A 70 3.60 -7.94 -8.36
C THR A 70 4.65 -8.80 -9.06
N LEU A 71 4.34 -10.07 -9.35
CA LEU A 71 5.27 -10.99 -10.00
C LEU A 71 5.53 -10.63 -11.48
N PRO A 72 4.50 -10.39 -12.33
CA PRO A 72 4.71 -9.93 -13.71
C PRO A 72 5.48 -8.62 -13.80
N THR A 73 5.20 -7.64 -12.93
CA THR A 73 5.93 -6.36 -12.89
C THR A 73 7.42 -6.59 -12.65
N GLY A 74 7.76 -7.44 -11.67
CA GLY A 74 9.15 -7.80 -11.39
C GLY A 74 9.83 -8.52 -12.54
N TRP A 75 9.11 -9.41 -13.24
CA TRP A 75 9.62 -10.12 -14.41
C TRP A 75 9.86 -9.17 -15.59
N ILE A 76 8.87 -8.32 -15.94
CA ILE A 76 9.00 -7.32 -17.02
C ILE A 76 10.16 -6.37 -16.72
N ALA A 77 10.28 -5.88 -15.49
CA ALA A 77 11.36 -4.98 -15.10
C ALA A 77 12.74 -5.61 -15.24
N ARG A 78 12.87 -6.92 -14.94
CA ARG A 78 14.12 -7.67 -15.12
C ARG A 78 14.44 -7.97 -16.58
N ALA A 79 13.43 -8.35 -17.37
CA ALA A 79 13.61 -8.76 -18.76
C ALA A 79 13.83 -7.55 -19.69
N PHE A 80 12.99 -6.52 -19.56
CA PHE A 80 12.89 -5.41 -20.49
C PHE A 80 13.30 -4.05 -19.89
N GLY A 81 13.52 -4.00 -18.57
CA GLY A 81 13.84 -2.78 -17.83
C GLY A 81 12.62 -2.10 -17.21
N ARG A 82 12.86 -1.27 -16.18
CA ARG A 82 11.79 -0.61 -15.41
C ARG A 82 10.91 0.31 -16.24
N ARG A 83 11.48 1.01 -17.26
CA ARG A 83 10.70 1.88 -18.14
C ARG A 83 9.57 1.11 -18.83
N VAL A 84 9.85 -0.08 -19.38
CA VAL A 84 8.82 -0.92 -20.03
C VAL A 84 7.75 -1.34 -19.03
N ALA A 85 8.15 -1.76 -17.82
CA ALA A 85 7.18 -2.10 -16.77
C ALA A 85 6.28 -0.90 -16.44
N PHE A 86 6.84 0.31 -16.36
CA PHE A 86 6.08 1.54 -16.12
C PHE A 86 5.07 1.85 -17.24
N MET A 87 5.50 1.69 -18.51
CA MET A 87 4.61 1.91 -19.66
C MET A 87 3.46 0.90 -19.68
N VAL A 88 3.74 -0.37 -19.44
CA VAL A 88 2.71 -1.42 -19.34
C VAL A 88 1.74 -1.10 -18.19
N GLY A 89 2.26 -0.75 -17.01
CA GLY A 89 1.41 -0.41 -15.86
C GLY A 89 0.50 0.79 -16.12
N THR A 90 1.05 1.90 -16.63
CA THR A 90 0.24 3.09 -16.95
C THR A 90 -0.76 2.84 -18.08
N GLY A 91 -0.40 1.97 -19.05
CA GLY A 91 -1.35 1.47 -20.05
C GLY A 91 -2.52 0.71 -19.42
N CYS A 92 -2.26 -0.14 -18.43
CA CYS A 92 -3.31 -0.77 -17.61
C CYS A 92 -4.16 0.29 -16.91
N GLY A 93 -3.56 1.36 -16.37
CA GLY A 93 -4.29 2.46 -15.74
C GLY A 93 -5.24 3.19 -16.68
N ALA A 94 -4.79 3.50 -17.91
CA ALA A 94 -5.63 4.10 -18.93
C ALA A 94 -6.78 3.17 -19.34
N LEU A 95 -6.49 1.88 -19.54
CA LEU A 95 -7.49 0.87 -19.84
C LEU A 95 -8.54 0.72 -18.71
N THR A 96 -8.10 0.79 -17.46
CA THR A 96 -9.00 0.81 -16.28
C THR A 96 -10.02 1.94 -16.37
N GLY A 97 -9.55 3.16 -16.67
CA GLY A 97 -10.43 4.32 -16.79
C GLY A 97 -11.44 4.16 -17.93
N VAL A 98 -10.99 3.72 -19.11
CA VAL A 98 -11.88 3.48 -20.26
C VAL A 98 -12.91 2.39 -19.95
N LEU A 99 -12.47 1.22 -19.49
CA LEU A 99 -13.37 0.10 -19.19
C LEU A 99 -14.31 0.42 -18.02
N GLY A 100 -13.83 1.17 -17.01
CA GLY A 100 -14.66 1.60 -15.88
C GLY A 100 -15.79 2.53 -16.34
N ALA A 101 -15.50 3.54 -17.18
CA ALA A 101 -16.51 4.41 -17.76
C ALA A 101 -17.52 3.62 -18.61
N VAL A 102 -17.05 2.74 -19.48
CA VAL A 102 -17.91 1.86 -20.31
C VAL A 102 -18.78 0.97 -19.44
N ALA A 103 -18.22 0.38 -18.37
CA ALA A 103 -18.96 -0.47 -17.44
C ALA A 103 -20.12 0.27 -16.78
N ILE A 104 -19.90 1.52 -16.37
CA ILE A 104 -20.94 2.35 -15.77
C ILE A 104 -22.03 2.70 -16.80
N LEU A 105 -21.64 3.11 -18.02
CA LEU A 105 -22.56 3.47 -19.08
C LEU A 105 -23.47 2.31 -19.50
N TYR A 106 -22.94 1.08 -19.54
CA TYR A 106 -23.70 -0.13 -19.91
C TYR A 106 -24.30 -0.88 -18.71
N GLY A 107 -24.12 -0.39 -17.48
CA GLY A 107 -24.63 -1.06 -16.28
C GLY A 107 -24.00 -2.44 -16.01
N SER A 108 -22.75 -2.67 -16.43
CA SER A 108 -22.13 -4.00 -16.37
C SER A 108 -21.23 -4.17 -15.13
N PHE A 109 -21.72 -4.89 -14.13
CA PHE A 109 -20.97 -5.25 -12.92
C PHE A 109 -19.69 -6.01 -13.23
N LEU A 110 -19.79 -7.03 -14.10
CA LEU A 110 -18.63 -7.87 -14.46
C LEU A 110 -17.52 -7.05 -15.15
N LEU A 111 -17.89 -6.18 -16.09
CA LEU A 111 -16.94 -5.31 -16.78
C LEU A 111 -16.27 -4.34 -15.80
N PHE A 112 -17.02 -3.84 -14.80
CA PHE A 112 -16.47 -2.98 -13.77
C PHE A 112 -15.46 -3.73 -12.87
N CYS A 113 -15.73 -4.99 -12.52
CA CYS A 113 -14.80 -5.86 -11.81
C CYS A 113 -13.52 -6.12 -12.62
N VAL A 114 -13.63 -6.35 -13.93
CA VAL A 114 -12.45 -6.49 -14.81
C VAL A 114 -11.65 -5.19 -14.88
N ALA A 115 -12.33 -4.04 -15.01
CA ALA A 115 -11.66 -2.74 -15.02
C ALA A 115 -10.87 -2.50 -13.74
N THR A 116 -11.46 -2.75 -12.58
CA THR A 116 -10.78 -2.56 -11.29
C THR A 116 -9.63 -3.55 -11.09
N PHE A 117 -9.75 -4.81 -11.54
CA PHE A 117 -8.64 -5.77 -11.53
C PHE A 117 -7.44 -5.25 -12.33
N ILE A 118 -7.67 -4.73 -13.54
CA ILE A 118 -6.63 -4.12 -14.37
C ILE A 118 -6.01 -2.89 -13.66
N GLY A 119 -6.84 -2.10 -12.94
CA GLY A 119 -6.37 -1.02 -12.08
C GLY A 119 -5.42 -1.49 -10.99
N GLY A 120 -5.67 -2.69 -10.44
CA GLY A 120 -4.77 -3.34 -9.51
C GLY A 120 -3.41 -3.68 -10.11
N LEU A 121 -3.35 -4.14 -11.37
CA LEU A 121 -2.08 -4.36 -12.08
C LEU A 121 -1.28 -3.06 -12.20
N TYR A 122 -1.95 -1.93 -12.48
CA TYR A 122 -1.32 -0.61 -12.48
C TYR A 122 -0.76 -0.25 -11.10
N ALA A 123 -1.52 -0.49 -10.03
CA ALA A 123 -1.07 -0.25 -8.67
C ALA A 123 0.17 -1.08 -8.31
N ALA A 124 0.28 -2.33 -8.77
CA ALA A 124 1.45 -3.17 -8.56
C ALA A 124 2.72 -2.53 -9.13
N VAL A 125 2.63 -1.89 -10.29
CA VAL A 125 3.76 -1.17 -10.90
C VAL A 125 4.16 0.04 -10.04
N SER A 126 3.19 0.79 -9.49
CA SER A 126 3.47 1.96 -8.66
C SER A 126 4.23 1.62 -7.38
N GLN A 127 4.02 0.42 -6.82
CA GLN A 127 4.80 -0.05 -5.67
C GLN A 127 6.31 -0.12 -5.95
N SER A 128 6.71 -0.22 -7.22
CA SER A 128 8.12 -0.26 -7.61
C SER A 128 8.79 1.12 -7.76
N TYR A 129 8.04 2.22 -7.77
CA TYR A 129 8.60 3.57 -7.96
C TYR A 129 9.59 3.95 -6.87
N ARG A 130 9.31 3.63 -5.60
CA ARG A 130 10.22 3.86 -4.46
C ARG A 130 11.56 3.15 -4.62
N PHE A 131 11.56 1.95 -5.21
CA PHE A 131 12.79 1.20 -5.46
C PHE A 131 13.55 1.76 -6.67
N ALA A 132 12.84 2.19 -7.70
CA ALA A 132 13.44 2.85 -8.86
C ALA A 132 14.15 4.15 -8.46
N ALA A 133 13.59 4.93 -7.54
CA ALA A 133 14.22 6.13 -7.00
C ALA A 133 15.53 5.84 -6.25
N ALA A 134 15.61 4.70 -5.56
CA ALA A 134 16.78 4.31 -4.81
C ALA A 134 17.92 3.74 -5.69
N ASP A 135 17.60 3.16 -6.85
CA ASP A 135 18.56 2.42 -7.67
C ASP A 135 19.64 3.30 -8.28
N GLY A 136 19.28 4.53 -8.68
CA GLY A 136 20.22 5.50 -9.29
C GLY A 136 20.81 6.50 -8.30
N ALA A 137 20.51 6.38 -7.01
CA ALA A 137 20.91 7.34 -5.98
C ALA A 137 22.16 6.88 -5.22
N SER A 138 23.03 7.82 -4.83
CA SER A 138 24.13 7.56 -3.91
C SER A 138 23.63 6.99 -2.58
N ALA A 139 24.47 6.26 -1.85
CA ALA A 139 24.11 5.68 -0.57
C ALA A 139 23.57 6.72 0.43
N ALA A 140 24.08 7.95 0.39
CA ALA A 140 23.63 9.07 1.23
C ALA A 140 22.26 9.62 0.79
N TYR A 141 21.93 9.59 -0.51
CA TYR A 141 20.70 10.16 -1.06
C TYR A 141 19.54 9.16 -1.12
N ARG A 142 19.79 7.84 -1.16
CA ARG A 142 18.76 6.78 -1.24
C ARG A 142 17.60 6.94 -0.26
N PRO A 143 17.84 7.19 1.05
CA PRO A 143 16.73 7.33 2.00
C PRO A 143 15.84 8.54 1.66
N LYS A 144 16.46 9.65 1.23
CA LYS A 144 15.72 10.85 0.81
C LYS A 144 14.93 10.60 -0.46
N ALA A 145 15.51 9.91 -1.45
CA ALA A 145 14.85 9.58 -2.70
C ALA A 145 13.58 8.76 -2.48
N VAL A 146 13.66 7.71 -1.64
CA VAL A 146 12.49 6.90 -1.24
C VAL A 146 11.44 7.75 -0.54
N SER A 147 11.86 8.58 0.44
CA SER A 147 10.95 9.44 1.20
C SER A 147 10.20 10.43 0.30
N TRP A 148 10.88 11.05 -0.67
CA TRP A 148 10.24 11.96 -1.61
C TRP A 148 9.20 11.28 -2.49
N VAL A 149 9.48 10.07 -3.01
CA VAL A 149 8.49 9.31 -3.79
C VAL A 149 7.28 8.95 -2.94
N MET A 150 7.49 8.52 -1.69
CA MET A 150 6.37 8.25 -0.76
C MET A 150 5.55 9.52 -0.48
N ALA A 151 6.19 10.70 -0.42
CA ALA A 151 5.48 11.98 -0.27
C ALA A 151 4.49 12.25 -1.41
N GLY A 152 4.74 11.73 -2.62
CA GLY A 152 3.78 11.78 -3.72
C GLY A 152 2.42 11.18 -3.35
N GLY A 153 2.39 10.17 -2.46
CA GLY A 153 1.15 9.58 -1.95
C GLY A 153 0.28 10.55 -1.14
N VAL A 154 0.87 11.53 -0.46
CA VAL A 154 0.11 12.57 0.25
C VAL A 154 -0.71 13.40 -0.74
N PHE A 155 -0.09 13.81 -1.86
CA PHE A 155 -0.80 14.52 -2.93
C PHE A 155 -1.91 13.66 -3.54
N ALA A 156 -1.69 12.37 -3.69
CA ALA A 156 -2.70 11.43 -4.15
C ALA A 156 -3.96 11.43 -3.26
N GLY A 157 -3.75 11.49 -1.94
CA GLY A 157 -4.84 11.55 -0.95
C GLY A 157 -5.74 12.80 -1.10
N VAL A 158 -5.21 13.87 -1.64
CA VAL A 158 -6.00 15.09 -1.93
C VAL A 158 -6.56 15.04 -3.34
N LEU A 159 -5.73 14.75 -4.34
CA LEU A 159 -6.11 14.81 -5.76
C LEU A 159 -7.22 13.81 -6.10
N GLY A 160 -7.16 12.56 -5.61
CA GLY A 160 -8.12 11.54 -5.97
C GLY A 160 -9.55 11.86 -5.54
N PRO A 161 -9.83 12.09 -4.24
CA PRO A 161 -11.16 12.48 -3.78
C PRO A 161 -11.66 13.80 -4.39
N GLN A 162 -10.77 14.80 -4.60
CA GLN A 162 -11.16 16.04 -5.26
C GLN A 162 -11.56 15.82 -6.72
N LEU A 163 -10.86 14.96 -7.44
CA LEU A 163 -11.25 14.57 -8.81
C LEU A 163 -12.63 13.96 -8.83
N VAL A 164 -12.94 13.05 -7.91
CA VAL A 164 -14.30 12.49 -7.79
C VAL A 164 -15.31 13.60 -7.55
N GLN A 165 -15.06 14.50 -6.60
CA GLN A 165 -15.96 15.60 -6.24
C GLN A 165 -16.27 16.51 -7.43
N TRP A 166 -15.29 16.81 -8.28
CA TRP A 166 -15.45 17.70 -9.44
C TRP A 166 -16.03 17.02 -10.68
N THR A 167 -16.05 15.70 -10.73
CA THR A 167 -16.35 14.96 -11.96
C THR A 167 -17.48 13.93 -11.82
N MET A 168 -17.95 13.66 -10.60
CA MET A 168 -18.86 12.55 -10.33
C MET A 168 -20.22 12.69 -11.02
N ASP A 169 -20.71 13.91 -11.23
CA ASP A 169 -22.06 14.24 -11.73
C ASP A 169 -22.06 14.90 -13.12
N VAL A 170 -20.89 15.01 -13.78
CA VAL A 170 -20.77 15.69 -15.09
C VAL A 170 -21.57 15.00 -16.18
N TRP A 171 -21.73 13.67 -16.14
CA TRP A 171 -22.49 12.89 -17.13
C TRP A 171 -23.76 12.28 -16.54
N GLN A 172 -24.67 13.12 -16.01
CA GLN A 172 -25.98 12.64 -15.56
C GLN A 172 -26.72 11.89 -16.66
N PRO A 173 -27.39 10.76 -16.37
CA PRO A 173 -27.57 10.13 -15.05
C PRO A 173 -26.44 9.15 -14.62
N TYR A 174 -25.35 9.07 -15.37
CA TYR A 174 -24.28 8.10 -15.17
C TYR A 174 -23.27 8.60 -14.15
N LEU A 175 -23.64 8.53 -12.87
CA LEU A 175 -22.78 8.96 -11.76
C LEU A 175 -21.41 8.28 -11.83
N PHE A 176 -20.32 9.07 -11.69
CA PHE A 176 -18.91 8.66 -11.75
C PHE A 176 -18.37 8.27 -13.14
N ALA A 177 -19.19 8.11 -14.20
CA ALA A 177 -18.67 7.69 -15.49
C ALA A 177 -17.56 8.64 -16.01
N PHE A 178 -17.76 9.95 -15.89
CA PHE A 178 -16.75 10.94 -16.28
C PHE A 178 -15.52 10.92 -15.39
N SER A 179 -15.64 10.57 -14.11
CA SER A 179 -14.49 10.40 -13.21
C SER A 179 -13.51 9.32 -13.71
N TYR A 180 -14.03 8.23 -14.28
CA TYR A 180 -13.23 7.19 -14.89
C TYR A 180 -12.58 7.60 -16.21
N VAL A 181 -13.22 8.46 -17.00
CA VAL A 181 -12.58 9.07 -18.20
C VAL A 181 -11.41 9.94 -17.77
N VAL A 182 -11.60 10.80 -16.76
CA VAL A 182 -10.50 11.63 -16.21
C VAL A 182 -9.38 10.76 -15.64
N GLN A 183 -9.70 9.65 -14.99
CA GLN A 183 -8.72 8.66 -14.52
C GLN A 183 -7.86 8.10 -15.68
N ALA A 184 -8.45 7.79 -16.83
CA ALA A 184 -7.71 7.35 -18.02
C ALA A 184 -6.73 8.44 -18.50
N VAL A 185 -7.16 9.69 -18.55
CA VAL A 185 -6.32 10.83 -18.94
C VAL A 185 -5.15 11.00 -17.97
N ILE A 186 -5.39 10.91 -16.66
CA ILE A 186 -4.35 10.99 -15.63
C ILE A 186 -3.32 9.87 -15.79
N ALA A 187 -3.75 8.64 -16.11
CA ALA A 187 -2.84 7.53 -16.36
C ALA A 187 -1.96 7.78 -17.60
N LEU A 188 -2.50 8.39 -18.66
CA LEU A 188 -1.73 8.79 -19.85
C LEU A 188 -0.74 9.92 -19.52
N ILE A 189 -1.11 10.88 -18.66
CA ILE A 189 -0.18 11.92 -18.20
C ILE A 189 0.95 11.26 -17.37
N ALA A 190 0.62 10.33 -16.47
CA ALA A 190 1.62 9.57 -15.72
C ALA A 190 2.55 8.77 -16.64
N MET A 191 2.02 8.20 -17.73
CA MET A 191 2.82 7.54 -18.77
C MET A 191 3.82 8.51 -19.42
N ALA A 192 3.40 9.69 -19.78
CA ALA A 192 4.26 10.72 -20.38
C ALA A 192 5.36 11.15 -19.40
N VAL A 193 5.04 11.35 -18.13
CA VAL A 193 6.02 11.68 -17.08
C VAL A 193 7.05 10.57 -16.90
N LEU A 194 6.60 9.31 -16.85
CA LEU A 194 7.45 8.14 -16.63
C LEU A 194 8.31 7.77 -17.86
N TRP A 195 7.90 8.19 -19.06
CA TRP A 195 8.71 8.00 -20.27
C TRP A 195 10.11 8.60 -20.14
N GLY A 196 10.22 9.73 -19.43
CA GLY A 196 11.49 10.42 -19.17
C GLY A 196 12.33 9.81 -18.04
N VAL A 197 11.88 8.77 -17.33
CA VAL A 197 12.66 8.15 -16.24
C VAL A 197 13.81 7.34 -16.82
N ASP A 198 15.02 7.68 -16.41
CA ASP A 198 16.21 6.90 -16.73
C ASP A 198 16.41 5.81 -15.69
N ALA A 199 16.13 4.56 -16.08
CA ALA A 199 16.21 3.42 -15.21
C ALA A 199 17.08 2.33 -15.87
N PRO A 200 18.35 2.21 -15.46
CA PRO A 200 19.26 1.22 -16.03
C PRO A 200 18.77 -0.22 -15.76
N LYS A 201 19.07 -1.12 -16.68
CA LYS A 201 18.73 -2.54 -16.53
C LYS A 201 19.53 -3.16 -15.38
N PRO A 202 18.96 -4.06 -14.59
CA PRO A 202 19.67 -4.77 -13.53
C PRO A 202 20.87 -5.56 -14.08
N LYS A 203 22.01 -5.52 -13.39
CA LYS A 203 23.22 -6.24 -13.78
C LYS A 203 23.07 -7.76 -13.58
N PRO A 204 23.69 -8.60 -14.43
CA PRO A 204 23.57 -10.07 -14.32
C PRO A 204 23.99 -10.65 -12.95
N ALA A 205 24.94 -10.03 -12.25
CA ALA A 205 25.41 -10.45 -10.93
C ALA A 205 24.34 -10.37 -9.82
N GLU A 206 23.30 -9.56 -9.99
CA GLU A 206 22.17 -9.45 -9.04
C GLU A 206 21.16 -10.60 -9.18
N ARG A 207 21.35 -11.46 -10.17
CA ARG A 207 20.39 -12.54 -10.52
C ARG A 207 20.68 -13.87 -9.85
N ALA A 208 21.87 -14.08 -9.32
CA ALA A 208 22.33 -15.39 -8.83
C ALA A 208 22.70 -15.35 -7.35
N GLY A 209 22.18 -16.29 -6.59
CA GLY A 209 22.66 -16.62 -5.25
C GLY A 209 21.71 -16.34 -4.09
N GLY A 210 22.16 -16.72 -2.92
CA GLY A 210 21.45 -16.62 -1.64
C GLY A 210 20.79 -17.93 -1.22
N ARG A 211 20.42 -17.99 0.07
CA ARG A 211 19.81 -19.16 0.70
C ARG A 211 18.50 -19.54 -0.01
N PRO A 212 18.09 -20.83 0.04
CA PRO A 212 16.75 -21.25 -0.41
C PRO A 212 15.67 -20.40 0.27
N LEU A 213 14.65 -20.01 -0.51
CA LEU A 213 13.56 -19.18 -0.01
C LEU A 213 12.88 -19.79 1.22
N LEU A 214 12.68 -21.11 1.22
CA LEU A 214 12.04 -21.84 2.32
C LEU A 214 12.80 -21.72 3.64
N GLU A 215 14.14 -21.64 3.59
CA GLU A 215 14.98 -21.40 4.77
C GLU A 215 14.73 -20.00 5.37
N ILE A 216 14.57 -19.00 4.49
CA ILE A 216 14.36 -17.62 4.91
C ILE A 216 12.96 -17.42 5.49
N VAL A 217 11.92 -17.93 4.82
CA VAL A 217 10.53 -17.76 5.25
C VAL A 217 10.18 -18.54 6.53
N ARG A 218 10.95 -19.59 6.85
CA ARG A 218 10.81 -20.33 8.11
C ARG A 218 11.44 -19.63 9.31
N GLN A 219 12.20 -18.57 9.12
CA GLN A 219 12.80 -17.84 10.25
C GLN A 219 11.68 -17.20 11.11
N PRO A 220 11.70 -17.37 12.44
CA PRO A 220 10.70 -16.76 13.33
C PRO A 220 10.60 -15.24 13.17
N ARG A 221 11.71 -14.58 12.83
CA ARG A 221 11.74 -13.13 12.56
C ARG A 221 11.00 -12.76 11.29
N PHE A 222 11.17 -13.56 10.22
CA PHE A 222 10.42 -13.34 8.98
C PHE A 222 8.93 -13.56 9.21
N ILE A 223 8.56 -14.65 9.88
CA ILE A 223 7.17 -14.97 10.20
C ILE A 223 6.52 -13.84 10.99
N ALA A 224 7.19 -13.34 12.05
CA ALA A 224 6.67 -12.23 12.85
C ALA A 224 6.50 -10.94 12.04
N ALA A 225 7.48 -10.60 11.20
CA ALA A 225 7.45 -9.41 10.35
C ALA A 225 6.34 -9.51 9.29
N ALA A 226 6.28 -10.63 8.56
CA ALA A 226 5.28 -10.87 7.54
C ALA A 226 3.86 -10.93 8.13
N LEU A 227 3.68 -11.56 9.28
CA LEU A 227 2.40 -11.63 9.98
C LEU A 227 1.91 -10.24 10.42
N CYS A 228 2.79 -9.41 10.99
CA CYS A 228 2.40 -8.05 11.38
C CYS A 228 1.99 -7.20 10.15
N GLY A 229 2.71 -7.30 9.05
CA GLY A 229 2.32 -6.65 7.80
C GLY A 229 1.01 -7.19 7.23
N ALA A 230 0.82 -8.51 7.31
CA ALA A 230 -0.37 -9.24 6.88
C ALA A 230 -1.58 -9.06 7.81
N ILE A 231 -1.41 -8.46 8.97
CA ILE A 231 -2.49 -7.98 9.84
C ILE A 231 -2.79 -6.52 9.54
N ALA A 232 -1.77 -5.67 9.63
CA ALA A 232 -1.94 -4.23 9.49
C ALA A 232 -2.62 -3.86 8.16
N TYR A 233 -2.13 -4.36 7.04
CA TYR A 233 -2.67 -3.94 5.74
C TYR A 233 -4.10 -4.44 5.48
N PRO A 234 -4.41 -5.75 5.68
CA PRO A 234 -5.78 -6.23 5.50
C PRO A 234 -6.80 -5.62 6.46
N MET A 235 -6.44 -5.36 7.72
CA MET A 235 -7.37 -4.76 8.70
C MET A 235 -7.68 -3.30 8.34
N MET A 236 -6.67 -2.52 8.01
CA MET A 236 -6.87 -1.18 7.48
C MET A 236 -7.72 -1.20 6.21
N ASN A 237 -7.40 -2.08 5.25
CA ASN A 237 -8.13 -2.19 3.99
C ASN A 237 -9.60 -2.62 4.19
N LEU A 238 -9.87 -3.55 5.11
CA LEU A 238 -11.22 -3.99 5.47
C LEU A 238 -12.11 -2.79 5.85
N VAL A 239 -11.61 -1.93 6.74
CA VAL A 239 -12.33 -0.74 7.20
C VAL A 239 -12.44 0.30 6.09
N MET A 240 -11.34 0.59 5.38
CA MET A 240 -11.29 1.57 4.30
C MET A 240 -12.25 1.23 3.14
N THR A 241 -12.32 -0.06 2.73
CA THR A 241 -13.20 -0.49 1.63
C THR A 241 -14.66 -0.47 2.00
N SER A 242 -14.99 -0.75 3.27
CA SER A 242 -16.36 -0.76 3.77
C SER A 242 -16.88 0.65 4.08
N ALA A 243 -16.02 1.59 4.47
CA ALA A 243 -16.42 2.89 4.99
C ALA A 243 -17.27 3.72 4.02
N PRO A 244 -16.95 3.90 2.72
CA PRO A 244 -17.76 4.70 1.81
C PRO A 244 -19.19 4.18 1.70
N LEU A 245 -19.36 2.86 1.60
CA LEU A 245 -20.66 2.22 1.52
C LEU A 245 -21.42 2.31 2.86
N ALA A 246 -20.71 2.06 3.99
CA ALA A 246 -21.31 2.20 5.33
C ALA A 246 -21.80 3.63 5.58
N MET A 247 -21.04 4.65 5.20
CA MET A 247 -21.44 6.06 5.29
C MET A 247 -22.69 6.33 4.46
N GLN A 248 -22.78 5.80 3.23
CA GLN A 248 -23.96 5.92 2.38
C GLN A 248 -25.19 5.23 3.00
N MET A 249 -25.03 4.02 3.57
CA MET A 249 -26.09 3.30 4.30
C MET A 249 -26.60 4.08 5.52
N CYS A 250 -25.73 4.91 6.14
CA CYS A 250 -26.09 5.81 7.24
C CYS A 250 -26.67 7.16 6.76
N GLY A 251 -26.90 7.36 5.45
CA GLY A 251 -27.47 8.58 4.88
C GLY A 251 -26.48 9.74 4.74
N LEU A 252 -25.17 9.48 4.88
CA LEU A 252 -24.12 10.47 4.68
C LEU A 252 -23.84 10.70 3.19
N SER A 253 -23.39 11.90 2.85
CA SER A 253 -23.12 12.27 1.45
C SER A 253 -21.84 11.63 0.90
N VAL A 254 -21.75 11.57 -0.44
CA VAL A 254 -20.48 11.21 -1.12
C VAL A 254 -19.36 12.19 -0.75
N GLY A 255 -19.70 13.47 -0.51
CA GLY A 255 -18.76 14.48 -0.05
C GLY A 255 -18.15 14.13 1.31
N ASP A 256 -18.98 13.70 2.27
CA ASP A 256 -18.52 13.25 3.60
C ASP A 256 -17.60 12.04 3.48
N SER A 257 -17.95 11.09 2.61
CA SER A 257 -17.13 9.91 2.35
C SER A 257 -15.78 10.27 1.73
N ASN A 258 -15.77 11.12 0.72
CA ASN A 258 -14.56 11.59 0.06
C ASN A 258 -13.66 12.36 1.04
N PHE A 259 -14.21 13.20 1.91
CA PHE A 259 -13.45 13.90 2.94
C PHE A 259 -12.78 12.93 3.91
N GLY A 260 -13.52 11.95 4.41
CA GLY A 260 -12.98 10.92 5.30
C GLY A 260 -11.84 10.12 4.65
N LEU A 261 -12.03 9.71 3.39
CA LEU A 261 -11.04 8.95 2.63
C LEU A 261 -9.82 9.79 2.26
N GLN A 262 -10.01 11.07 1.93
CA GLN A 262 -8.91 12.01 1.70
C GLN A 262 -7.96 12.08 2.89
N TRP A 263 -8.51 12.32 4.09
CA TRP A 263 -7.70 12.41 5.30
C TRP A 263 -7.14 11.07 5.76
N HIS A 264 -7.84 9.96 5.47
CA HIS A 264 -7.30 8.63 5.67
C HIS A 264 -6.03 8.40 4.84
N ILE A 265 -6.06 8.70 3.54
CA ILE A 265 -4.91 8.52 2.65
C ILE A 265 -3.76 9.45 3.06
N VAL A 266 -4.05 10.70 3.44
CA VAL A 266 -3.04 11.59 4.02
C VAL A 266 -2.42 10.98 5.28
N ALA A 267 -3.24 10.44 6.18
CA ALA A 267 -2.80 9.77 7.40
C ALA A 267 -1.99 8.50 7.14
N MET A 268 -2.24 7.78 6.04
CA MET A 268 -1.42 6.64 5.61
C MET A 268 -0.01 7.04 5.20
N TYR A 269 0.19 8.21 4.59
CA TYR A 269 1.48 8.55 3.97
C TYR A 269 2.25 9.64 4.73
N ALA A 270 1.59 10.63 5.31
CA ALA A 270 2.26 11.73 5.98
C ALA A 270 3.16 11.31 7.16
N PRO A 271 2.78 10.33 8.02
CA PRO A 271 3.67 9.92 9.10
C PRO A 271 4.98 9.28 8.61
N SER A 272 5.07 8.83 7.36
CA SER A 272 6.28 8.21 6.79
C SER A 272 7.53 9.09 6.93
N PHE A 273 7.37 10.42 6.93
CA PHE A 273 8.48 11.35 7.14
C PHE A 273 9.14 11.21 8.53
N VAL A 274 8.38 10.77 9.54
CA VAL A 274 8.86 10.63 10.92
C VAL A 274 9.01 9.16 11.35
N THR A 275 8.27 8.25 10.73
CA THR A 275 8.24 6.81 11.08
C THR A 275 9.64 6.20 11.02
N GLY A 276 10.46 6.55 10.03
CA GLY A 276 11.85 6.09 9.93
C GLY A 276 12.68 6.50 11.15
N SER A 277 12.54 7.74 11.61
CA SER A 277 13.23 8.23 12.80
C SER A 277 12.72 7.56 14.08
N LEU A 278 11.41 7.27 14.17
CA LEU A 278 10.84 6.51 15.27
C LEU A 278 11.38 5.07 15.32
N ILE A 279 11.53 4.43 14.16
CA ILE A 279 12.13 3.09 14.06
C ILE A 279 13.57 3.10 14.54
N ILE A 280 14.37 4.10 14.15
CA ILE A 280 15.76 4.24 14.60
C ILE A 280 15.81 4.44 16.13
N LYS A 281 14.94 5.30 16.67
CA LYS A 281 14.96 5.67 18.10
C LYS A 281 14.42 4.57 19.01
N PHE A 282 13.31 3.93 18.65
CA PHE A 282 12.56 3.02 19.51
C PHE A 282 12.68 1.54 19.10
N GLY A 283 13.19 1.27 17.90
CA GLY A 283 13.22 -0.05 17.27
C GLY A 283 11.91 -0.42 16.56
N ALA A 284 12.03 -1.14 15.45
CA ALA A 284 10.89 -1.52 14.61
C ALA A 284 9.77 -2.26 15.37
N PRO A 285 10.02 -3.23 16.29
CA PRO A 285 8.94 -3.95 16.97
C PRO A 285 8.01 -3.04 17.78
N ARG A 286 8.57 -2.01 18.47
CA ARG A 286 7.75 -1.07 19.25
C ARG A 286 6.91 -0.15 18.38
N VAL A 287 7.46 0.26 17.23
CA VAL A 287 6.73 1.10 16.25
C VAL A 287 5.59 0.29 15.63
N VAL A 288 5.82 -0.99 15.29
CA VAL A 288 4.77 -1.90 14.81
C VAL A 288 3.67 -2.07 15.86
N ALA A 289 4.03 -2.32 17.11
CA ALA A 289 3.05 -2.47 18.19
C ALA A 289 2.21 -1.21 18.39
N ALA A 290 2.83 -0.01 18.36
CA ALA A 290 2.12 1.26 18.42
C ALA A 290 1.15 1.42 17.25
N GLY A 291 1.55 1.03 16.03
CA GLY A 291 0.69 1.05 14.86
C GLY A 291 -0.53 0.13 15.00
N LEU A 292 -0.32 -1.11 15.41
CA LEU A 292 -1.41 -2.08 15.64
C LEU A 292 -2.38 -1.60 16.75
N ILE A 293 -1.87 -1.00 17.82
CA ILE A 293 -2.71 -0.39 18.87
C ILE A 293 -3.54 0.76 18.31
N LEU A 294 -2.96 1.61 17.44
CA LEU A 294 -3.72 2.68 16.78
C LEU A 294 -4.80 2.14 15.85
N GLU A 295 -4.56 1.05 15.12
CA GLU A 295 -5.61 0.40 14.32
C GLU A 295 -6.77 -0.07 15.20
N ALA A 296 -6.46 -0.72 16.33
CA ALA A 296 -7.49 -1.12 17.31
C ALA A 296 -8.24 0.08 17.91
N LEU A 297 -7.53 1.17 18.23
CA LEU A 297 -8.15 2.41 18.72
C LEU A 297 -9.07 3.03 17.67
N GLY A 298 -8.64 3.09 16.41
CA GLY A 298 -9.47 3.58 15.31
C GLY A 298 -10.73 2.74 15.12
N ALA A 299 -10.60 1.41 15.14
CA ALA A 299 -11.76 0.52 15.12
C ALA A 299 -12.67 0.71 16.36
N GLY A 300 -12.08 0.95 17.54
CA GLY A 300 -12.82 1.30 18.75
C GLY A 300 -13.66 2.58 18.58
N ILE A 301 -13.10 3.63 17.95
CA ILE A 301 -13.84 4.85 17.60
C ILE A 301 -15.01 4.53 16.68
N GLY A 302 -14.82 3.65 15.68
CA GLY A 302 -15.87 3.22 14.77
C GLY A 302 -17.04 2.49 15.42
N LEU A 303 -16.86 1.97 16.64
CA LEU A 303 -17.92 1.35 17.44
C LEU A 303 -18.72 2.38 18.27
N THR A 304 -18.23 3.61 18.44
CA THR A 304 -18.89 4.62 19.30
C THR A 304 -19.99 5.39 18.59
N GLY A 305 -20.07 5.33 17.24
CA GLY A 305 -21.12 6.02 16.50
C GLY A 305 -21.00 5.91 15.00
N VAL A 306 -22.03 6.42 14.32
CA VAL A 306 -22.20 6.36 12.85
C VAL A 306 -22.39 7.73 12.20
N THR A 307 -21.93 8.80 12.85
CA THR A 307 -21.93 10.15 12.26
C THR A 307 -20.65 10.38 11.46
N ALA A 308 -20.63 11.37 10.59
CA ALA A 308 -19.47 11.69 9.75
C ALA A 308 -18.17 11.85 10.57
N PRO A 309 -18.12 12.57 11.71
CA PRO A 309 -16.91 12.68 12.54
C PRO A 309 -16.42 11.31 13.07
N HIS A 310 -17.28 10.36 13.41
CA HIS A 310 -16.88 9.02 13.84
C HIS A 310 -16.17 8.27 12.71
N PHE A 311 -16.72 8.29 11.50
CA PHE A 311 -16.08 7.70 10.33
C PHE A 311 -14.74 8.37 10.02
N TRP A 312 -14.68 9.70 10.03
CA TRP A 312 -13.44 10.44 9.76
C TRP A 312 -12.34 10.13 10.76
N ALA A 313 -12.67 10.14 12.05
CA ALA A 313 -11.73 9.82 13.12
C ALA A 313 -11.25 8.36 13.03
N THR A 314 -12.17 7.41 12.78
CA THR A 314 -11.86 6.00 12.55
C THR A 314 -10.85 5.85 11.41
N LEU A 315 -11.17 6.41 10.24
CA LEU A 315 -10.33 6.32 9.05
C LEU A 315 -8.97 6.97 9.26
N PHE A 316 -8.92 8.16 9.87
CA PHE A 316 -7.68 8.88 10.14
C PHE A 316 -6.75 8.08 11.08
N VAL A 317 -7.28 7.62 12.21
CA VAL A 317 -6.49 6.91 13.22
C VAL A 317 -5.99 5.56 12.68
N ILE A 318 -6.83 4.82 11.95
CA ILE A 318 -6.43 3.57 11.28
C ILE A 318 -5.36 3.84 10.22
N GLY A 319 -5.45 4.95 9.47
CA GLY A 319 -4.43 5.32 8.49
C GLY A 319 -3.05 5.56 9.13
N VAL A 320 -2.99 6.30 10.24
CA VAL A 320 -1.75 6.49 11.01
C VAL A 320 -1.24 5.16 11.57
N GLY A 321 -2.15 4.34 12.13
CA GLY A 321 -1.84 3.01 12.66
C GLY A 321 -1.20 2.11 11.60
N TRP A 322 -1.81 2.05 10.42
CA TRP A 322 -1.28 1.32 9.27
C TRP A 322 0.13 1.79 8.89
N ASN A 323 0.37 3.09 8.83
CA ASN A 323 1.70 3.61 8.49
C ASN A 323 2.78 3.07 9.43
N LEU A 324 2.58 3.21 10.75
CA LEU A 324 3.54 2.76 11.74
C LEU A 324 3.73 1.24 11.70
N ALA A 325 2.63 0.49 11.61
CA ALA A 325 2.66 -0.97 11.61
C ALA A 325 3.30 -1.52 10.33
N PHE A 326 2.85 -1.06 9.15
CA PHE A 326 3.31 -1.58 7.86
C PHE A 326 4.75 -1.17 7.53
N VAL A 327 5.12 0.10 7.76
CA VAL A 327 6.50 0.57 7.56
C VAL A 327 7.45 -0.11 8.54
N GLY A 328 7.03 -0.25 9.81
CA GLY A 328 7.79 -0.98 10.83
C GLY A 328 7.96 -2.45 10.50
N ALA A 329 6.89 -3.15 10.05
CA ALA A 329 6.95 -4.53 9.60
C ALA A 329 7.88 -4.70 8.39
N SER A 330 7.82 -3.77 7.44
CA SER A 330 8.74 -3.73 6.28
C SER A 330 10.20 -3.62 6.73
N ALA A 331 10.48 -2.77 7.73
CA ALA A 331 11.82 -2.66 8.31
C ALA A 331 12.28 -3.96 8.98
N LEU A 332 11.37 -4.68 9.67
CA LEU A 332 11.68 -6.00 10.25
C LEU A 332 12.00 -7.04 9.18
N VAL A 333 11.31 -7.04 8.04
CA VAL A 333 11.61 -7.95 6.91
C VAL A 333 13.03 -7.71 6.39
N LEU A 334 13.49 -6.45 6.32
CA LEU A 334 14.84 -6.13 5.86
C LEU A 334 15.95 -6.73 6.74
N GLU A 335 15.65 -7.03 8.02
CA GLU A 335 16.59 -7.70 8.95
C GLU A 335 16.70 -9.22 8.69
N THR A 336 15.88 -9.81 7.84
CA THR A 336 15.77 -11.28 7.67
C THR A 336 16.54 -11.83 6.48
N HIS A 337 17.00 -10.99 5.58
CA HIS A 337 17.63 -11.39 4.32
C HIS A 337 18.95 -10.66 4.03
N GLN A 338 19.78 -11.27 3.21
CA GLN A 338 20.99 -10.66 2.65
C GLN A 338 20.66 -9.80 1.41
N PRO A 339 21.57 -8.91 0.96
CA PRO A 339 21.30 -8.03 -0.19
C PRO A 339 20.91 -8.77 -1.47
N ASN A 340 21.55 -9.93 -1.76
CA ASN A 340 21.26 -10.77 -2.94
C ASN A 340 19.94 -11.59 -2.81
N GLU A 341 19.34 -11.67 -1.62
CA GLU A 341 18.08 -12.36 -1.35
C GLU A 341 16.87 -11.41 -1.39
N ARG A 342 17.13 -10.09 -1.38
CA ARG A 342 16.15 -9.02 -1.17
C ARG A 342 14.91 -9.17 -2.06
N THR A 343 15.09 -9.31 -3.37
CA THR A 343 13.98 -9.32 -4.33
C THR A 343 13.01 -10.49 -4.10
N LYS A 344 13.55 -11.71 -3.86
CA LYS A 344 12.72 -12.89 -3.63
C LYS A 344 11.98 -12.84 -2.30
N VAL A 345 12.63 -12.33 -1.25
CA VAL A 345 12.04 -12.24 0.09
C VAL A 345 10.94 -11.18 0.14
N GLN A 346 11.20 -10.02 -0.45
CA GLN A 346 10.20 -8.95 -0.53
C GLN A 346 8.99 -9.34 -1.38
N ALA A 347 9.22 -10.02 -2.53
CA ALA A 347 8.13 -10.49 -3.38
C ALA A 347 7.20 -11.47 -2.65
N VAL A 348 7.77 -12.40 -1.86
CA VAL A 348 6.97 -13.35 -1.08
C VAL A 348 6.26 -12.65 0.07
N ASN A 349 6.92 -11.72 0.78
CA ASN A 349 6.29 -10.93 1.82
C ASN A 349 5.08 -10.15 1.27
N ASP A 350 5.27 -9.45 0.15
CA ASP A 350 4.21 -8.65 -0.48
C ASP A 350 3.08 -9.54 -1.02
N PHE A 351 3.41 -10.72 -1.58
CA PHE A 351 2.40 -11.69 -2.02
C PHE A 351 1.54 -12.18 -0.84
N ILE A 352 2.15 -12.48 0.31
CA ILE A 352 1.40 -12.88 1.52
C ILE A 352 0.48 -11.73 1.97
N ILE A 353 1.00 -10.52 2.07
CA ILE A 353 0.24 -9.35 2.54
C ILE A 353 -0.93 -9.04 1.60
N PHE A 354 -0.66 -8.89 0.30
CA PHE A 354 -1.69 -8.52 -0.66
C PHE A 354 -2.66 -9.67 -0.97
N GLY A 355 -2.21 -10.92 -0.87
CA GLY A 355 -3.07 -12.10 -0.97
C GLY A 355 -4.09 -12.13 0.18
N LEU A 356 -3.64 -11.95 1.43
CA LEU A 356 -4.54 -11.88 2.59
C LEU A 356 -5.43 -10.62 2.55
N MET A 357 -4.91 -9.49 2.05
CA MET A 357 -5.70 -8.29 1.84
C MET A 357 -6.83 -8.53 0.82
N ALA A 358 -6.57 -9.27 -0.26
CA ALA A 358 -7.60 -9.63 -1.23
C ALA A 358 -8.70 -10.48 -0.59
N LEU A 359 -8.33 -11.51 0.18
CA LEU A 359 -9.31 -12.35 0.90
C LEU A 359 -10.15 -11.52 1.88
N GLY A 360 -9.53 -10.66 2.68
CA GLY A 360 -10.22 -9.76 3.59
C GLY A 360 -11.14 -8.78 2.87
N SER A 361 -10.73 -8.26 1.72
CA SER A 361 -11.54 -7.37 0.90
C SER A 361 -12.78 -8.06 0.34
N PHE A 362 -12.68 -9.31 -0.13
CA PHE A 362 -13.86 -10.09 -0.56
C PHE A 362 -14.86 -10.32 0.58
N ALA A 363 -14.35 -10.57 1.79
CA ALA A 363 -15.21 -10.74 2.96
C ALA A 363 -15.85 -9.42 3.43
N SER A 364 -15.27 -8.26 3.11
CA SER A 364 -15.69 -6.95 3.66
C SER A 364 -17.11 -6.57 3.27
N GLY A 365 -17.52 -6.83 2.01
CA GLY A 365 -18.84 -6.51 1.51
C GLY A 365 -19.93 -7.35 2.16
N GLN A 366 -19.69 -8.65 2.29
CA GLN A 366 -20.62 -9.55 2.97
C GLN A 366 -20.71 -9.22 4.46
N LEU A 367 -19.58 -8.99 5.10
CA LEU A 367 -19.54 -8.64 6.52
C LEU A 367 -20.32 -7.33 6.80
N LEU A 368 -20.16 -6.33 5.93
CA LEU A 368 -20.92 -5.07 6.04
C LEU A 368 -22.41 -5.27 5.77
N ALA A 369 -22.76 -6.01 4.71
CA ALA A 369 -24.15 -6.19 4.28
C ALA A 369 -24.95 -7.02 5.30
N ASP A 370 -24.39 -8.09 5.84
CA ASP A 370 -25.08 -9.04 6.71
C ASP A 370 -25.04 -8.61 8.19
N TYR A 371 -23.95 -7.97 8.64
CA TYR A 371 -23.69 -7.70 10.07
C TYR A 371 -23.42 -6.24 10.39
N GLY A 372 -23.34 -5.36 9.39
CA GLY A 372 -23.21 -3.91 9.57
C GLY A 372 -21.83 -3.42 9.97
N TRP A 373 -21.71 -2.09 10.09
CA TRP A 373 -20.46 -1.38 10.36
C TRP A 373 -19.77 -1.76 11.67
N ALA A 374 -20.53 -2.02 12.72
CA ALA A 374 -19.97 -2.42 14.01
C ALA A 374 -19.16 -3.72 13.90
N THR A 375 -19.67 -4.71 13.16
CA THR A 375 -18.97 -5.99 12.98
C THR A 375 -17.69 -5.83 12.15
N VAL A 376 -17.67 -4.95 11.15
CA VAL A 376 -16.45 -4.62 10.39
C VAL A 376 -15.36 -4.12 11.35
N ASN A 377 -15.69 -3.24 12.29
CA ASN A 377 -14.73 -2.73 13.27
C ASN A 377 -14.33 -3.79 14.30
N LEU A 378 -15.27 -4.61 14.79
CA LEU A 378 -14.98 -5.70 15.72
C LEU A 378 -14.00 -6.72 15.13
N ALA A 379 -14.07 -6.99 13.82
CA ALA A 379 -13.20 -7.93 13.14
C ALA A 379 -11.71 -7.52 13.16
N VAL A 380 -11.39 -6.26 13.45
CA VAL A 380 -10.02 -5.76 13.56
C VAL A 380 -9.30 -6.30 14.80
N PHE A 381 -10.01 -6.46 15.93
CA PHE A 381 -9.39 -6.75 17.23
C PHE A 381 -8.68 -8.12 17.31
N PRO A 382 -9.27 -9.25 16.86
CA PRO A 382 -8.62 -10.56 17.02
C PRO A 382 -7.28 -10.65 16.27
N PRO A 383 -7.15 -10.25 14.98
CA PRO A 383 -5.87 -10.24 14.29
C PRO A 383 -4.84 -9.29 14.93
N VAL A 384 -5.27 -8.08 15.34
CA VAL A 384 -4.39 -7.11 16.00
C VAL A 384 -3.83 -7.69 17.29
N LEU A 385 -4.67 -8.33 18.12
CA LEU A 385 -4.23 -8.99 19.34
C LEU A 385 -3.20 -10.09 19.04
N LEU A 386 -3.43 -10.90 18.01
CA LEU A 386 -2.49 -11.93 17.57
C LEU A 386 -1.13 -11.31 17.21
N GLY A 387 -1.11 -10.22 16.43
CA GLY A 387 0.11 -9.50 16.05
C GLY A 387 0.88 -8.98 17.26
N LEU A 388 0.19 -8.40 18.24
CA LEU A 388 0.78 -7.93 19.50
C LEU A 388 1.38 -9.07 20.32
N ILE A 389 0.69 -10.21 20.42
CA ILE A 389 1.18 -11.42 21.13
C ILE A 389 2.47 -11.93 20.46
N VAL A 390 2.48 -12.04 19.12
CA VAL A 390 3.67 -12.51 18.37
C VAL A 390 4.85 -11.58 18.55
N LEU A 391 4.63 -10.26 18.54
CA LEU A 391 5.67 -9.28 18.83
C LEU A 391 6.22 -9.39 20.24
N ALA A 392 5.36 -9.59 21.23
CA ALA A 392 5.76 -9.78 22.63
C ALA A 392 6.64 -11.03 22.78
N ILE A 393 6.22 -12.17 22.22
CA ILE A 393 6.96 -13.44 22.28
C ILE A 393 8.33 -13.32 21.61
N THR A 394 8.39 -12.72 20.42
CA THR A 394 9.64 -12.55 19.66
C THR A 394 10.57 -11.52 20.30
N GLY A 395 10.03 -10.47 20.89
CA GLY A 395 10.77 -9.45 21.65
C GLY A 395 11.38 -10.05 22.92
N TRP A 396 10.63 -10.85 23.66
CA TRP A 396 11.10 -11.51 24.89
C TRP A 396 12.25 -12.49 24.61
N SER A 397 12.19 -13.24 23.51
CA SER A 397 13.26 -14.16 23.12
C SER A 397 14.59 -13.45 22.85
N LYS A 398 14.57 -12.23 22.29
CA LYS A 398 15.77 -11.40 22.09
C LYS A 398 16.39 -10.94 23.41
N ILE A 399 15.56 -10.54 24.37
CA ILE A 399 15.99 -10.09 25.72
C ILE A 399 16.64 -11.25 26.46
N ARG A 400 16.02 -12.43 26.46
CA ARG A 400 16.60 -13.63 27.10
C ARG A 400 17.94 -14.04 26.50
N LYS A 401 18.07 -14.03 25.16
CA LYS A 401 19.35 -14.35 24.50
C LYS A 401 20.45 -13.36 24.85
N ARG A 402 20.15 -12.05 24.89
CA ARG A 402 21.10 -11.03 25.31
C ARG A 402 21.50 -11.17 26.77
N ALA A 403 20.58 -11.46 27.66
CA ALA A 403 20.85 -11.70 29.06
C ALA A 403 21.71 -12.97 29.29
N ALA A 404 21.43 -14.04 28.53
CA ALA A 404 22.23 -15.26 28.58
C ALA A 404 23.67 -15.06 28.08
N LEU A 405 23.84 -14.32 26.95
CA LEU A 405 25.17 -13.98 26.43
C LEU A 405 25.97 -13.10 27.40
N ALA A 406 25.32 -12.08 27.99
CA ALA A 406 25.95 -11.22 28.99
C ALA A 406 26.36 -12.01 30.26
N ALA A 407 25.52 -12.97 30.68
CA ALA A 407 25.87 -13.86 31.83
C ALA A 407 27.04 -14.77 31.52
N THR A 408 27.16 -15.29 30.28
CA THR A 408 28.28 -16.11 29.83
C THR A 408 29.57 -15.29 29.78
N GLU A 409 29.50 -14.06 29.22
CA GLU A 409 30.68 -13.15 29.18
C GLU A 409 31.17 -12.71 30.57
N LEU A 410 30.28 -12.59 31.55
CA LEU A 410 30.63 -12.29 32.95
C LEU A 410 31.26 -13.51 33.61
N SER A 411 30.76 -14.72 33.35
CA SER A 411 31.34 -15.98 33.83
C SER A 411 32.74 -16.23 33.28
N ASP A 412 32.98 -15.92 31.98
CA ASP A 412 34.28 -16.09 31.35
C ASP A 412 35.30 -15.04 31.78
N ARG A 413 34.86 -13.93 32.35
CA ARG A 413 35.75 -12.89 32.96
C ARG A 413 36.07 -13.13 34.41
N GLY A 414 35.58 -14.21 35.04
CA GLY A 414 35.93 -14.63 36.38
C GLY A 414 35.50 -13.68 37.51
N VAL A 415 34.37 -12.97 37.34
CA VAL A 415 33.74 -12.14 38.38
C VAL A 415 32.59 -12.87 39.00
#